data_fb7449bd1d93a0853d9f3d2ab024dd61
#
_entry.id   fb7449bd1d93a0853d9f3d2ab024dd61
#
_cell.length_a   1.000
_cell.length_b   1.000
_cell.length_c   1.000
_cell.angle_alpha   90.00
_cell.angle_beta   90.00
_cell.angle_gamma   90.00
#
_symmetry.space_group_name_H-M   'P 1'
#
loop_
_entity.id
_entity.type
_entity.pdbx_description
1 polymer ?
#
loop_
_entity_poly.entity_id
_entity_poly.type
_entity_poly.pdbx_seq_one_letter_code
_entity_poly.pdbx_strand_id
1 'polypeptide(L)'
;MTPAERLHEIAALRQNAIDYWYRVDHEGGAGVSEMFVADGVFHAGPGDPLVGRAAIEAFYAWRRERGTRTSRHIVTNFHAAFDGARKARTTCVMILYATDGTPPHSGTEAAMVADMVDDCVKGDDGVWRYARRDFVPLYLSEAVLTIAPDSLRTGDEAGGT
;
A
#
# COMPACT_ATOMS: atom_id res chain seq x y z
N MET A 1 13.57 7.77 -22.92
CA MET A 1 12.52 8.59 -22.29
C MET A 1 12.98 10.05 -22.31
N THR A 2 12.24 10.91 -22.99
CA THR A 2 12.45 12.37 -23.00
C THR A 2 12.11 12.99 -21.65
N PRO A 3 12.54 14.21 -21.34
CA PRO A 3 12.16 14.91 -20.10
C PRO A 3 10.64 15.02 -19.92
N ALA A 4 9.88 15.29 -20.98
CA ALA A 4 8.42 15.40 -20.94
C ALA A 4 7.76 14.05 -20.64
N GLU A 5 8.19 12.97 -21.28
CA GLU A 5 7.74 11.61 -20.98
C GLU A 5 8.06 11.24 -19.55
N ARG A 6 9.26 11.57 -19.06
CA ARG A 6 9.64 11.30 -17.68
C ARG A 6 8.74 12.02 -16.66
N LEU A 7 8.41 13.28 -16.89
CA LEU A 7 7.49 14.03 -16.04
C LEU A 7 6.09 13.40 -16.03
N HIS A 8 5.61 12.95 -17.19
CA HIS A 8 4.33 12.26 -17.31
C HIS A 8 4.32 10.95 -16.49
N GLU A 9 5.36 10.14 -16.61
CA GLU A 9 5.46 8.88 -15.87
C GLU A 9 5.60 9.10 -14.35
N ILE A 10 6.33 10.13 -13.91
CA ILE A 10 6.40 10.52 -12.49
C ILE A 10 5.00 10.91 -11.98
N ALA A 11 4.26 11.71 -12.75
CA ALA A 11 2.90 12.12 -12.40
C ALA A 11 1.97 10.91 -12.28
N ALA A 12 2.04 9.96 -13.22
CA ALA A 12 1.24 8.73 -13.21
C ALA A 12 1.56 7.85 -11.99
N LEU A 13 2.83 7.64 -11.67
CA LEU A 13 3.26 6.86 -10.50
C LEU A 13 2.84 7.54 -9.18
N ARG A 14 2.96 8.86 -9.11
CA ARG A 14 2.52 9.64 -7.94
C ARG A 14 1.01 9.56 -7.76
N GLN A 15 0.24 9.68 -8.86
CA GLN A 15 -1.22 9.55 -8.80
C GLN A 15 -1.62 8.15 -8.35
N ASN A 16 -0.94 7.10 -8.85
CA ASN A 16 -1.17 5.73 -8.41
C ASN A 16 -0.98 5.56 -6.89
N ALA A 17 0.04 6.20 -6.30
CA ALA A 17 0.25 6.18 -4.85
C ALA A 17 -0.85 6.92 -4.08
N ILE A 18 -1.36 8.04 -4.62
CA ILE A 18 -2.47 8.80 -4.04
C ILE A 18 -3.76 8.00 -4.10
N ASP A 19 -4.09 7.41 -5.25
CA ASP A 19 -5.29 6.61 -5.47
C ASP A 19 -5.33 5.37 -4.57
N TYR A 20 -4.17 4.74 -4.35
CA TYR A 20 -4.04 3.64 -3.41
C TYR A 20 -4.53 4.04 -2.01
N TRP A 21 -4.01 5.13 -1.47
CA TRP A 21 -4.37 5.58 -0.13
C TRP A 21 -5.77 6.17 -0.06
N TYR A 22 -6.25 6.80 -1.14
CA TYR A 22 -7.64 7.24 -1.23
C TYR A 22 -8.59 6.04 -1.06
N ARG A 23 -8.35 4.94 -1.79
CA ARG A 23 -9.15 3.72 -1.65
C ARG A 23 -9.07 3.12 -0.25
N VAL A 24 -7.88 3.11 0.35
CA VAL A 24 -7.71 2.59 1.72
C VAL A 24 -8.48 3.42 2.73
N ASP A 25 -8.43 4.75 2.62
CA ASP A 25 -8.99 5.67 3.61
C ASP A 25 -10.50 5.90 3.45
N HIS A 26 -11.02 5.79 2.23
CA HIS A 26 -12.41 6.13 1.92
C HIS A 26 -13.26 4.92 1.50
N GLU A 27 -12.63 3.87 0.96
CA GLU A 27 -13.31 2.71 0.40
C GLU A 27 -12.92 1.40 1.11
N GLY A 28 -12.23 1.49 2.26
CA GLY A 28 -11.77 0.34 3.03
C GLY A 28 -10.79 -0.56 2.29
N GLY A 29 -10.11 -0.03 1.26
CA GLY A 29 -9.15 -0.76 0.42
C GLY A 29 -9.80 -1.59 -0.69
N ALA A 30 -11.05 -1.35 -1.04
CA ALA A 30 -11.69 -2.04 -2.17
C ALA A 30 -10.91 -1.80 -3.47
N GLY A 31 -10.65 -2.88 -4.22
CA GLY A 31 -9.93 -2.82 -5.51
C GLY A 31 -8.43 -2.50 -5.41
N VAL A 32 -7.88 -2.39 -4.20
CA VAL A 32 -6.43 -2.13 -4.02
C VAL A 32 -5.59 -3.29 -4.54
N SER A 33 -6.05 -4.53 -4.42
CA SER A 33 -5.37 -5.71 -4.94
C SER A 33 -5.12 -5.65 -6.45
N GLU A 34 -5.98 -4.97 -7.23
CA GLU A 34 -5.84 -4.78 -8.67
C GLU A 34 -4.70 -3.82 -9.06
N MET A 35 -4.26 -2.98 -8.11
CA MET A 35 -3.13 -2.08 -8.29
C MET A 35 -1.77 -2.81 -8.22
N PHE A 36 -1.78 -4.10 -7.89
CA PHE A 36 -0.60 -4.97 -7.93
C PHE A 36 -0.59 -5.82 -9.20
N VAL A 37 0.58 -6.34 -9.57
CA VAL A 37 0.69 -7.45 -10.51
C VAL A 37 0.09 -8.72 -9.89
N ALA A 38 -0.15 -9.77 -10.67
CA ALA A 38 -0.82 -10.98 -10.20
C ALA A 38 -0.12 -11.64 -8.99
N ASP A 39 1.21 -11.66 -9.01
CA ASP A 39 2.12 -12.19 -8.00
C ASP A 39 2.75 -11.09 -7.12
N GLY A 40 2.13 -9.91 -7.07
CA GLY A 40 2.63 -8.76 -6.34
C GLY A 40 2.80 -9.01 -4.86
N VAL A 41 3.80 -8.35 -4.27
CA VAL A 41 4.18 -8.53 -2.87
C VAL A 41 3.82 -7.28 -2.07
N PHE A 42 3.11 -7.45 -0.97
CA PHE A 42 2.76 -6.38 -0.04
C PHE A 42 3.29 -6.70 1.36
N HIS A 43 4.20 -5.88 1.84
CA HIS A 43 4.84 -6.03 3.14
C HIS A 43 4.56 -4.81 4.02
N ALA A 44 3.52 -4.90 4.83
CA ALA A 44 3.01 -3.81 5.66
C ALA A 44 3.24 -4.05 7.15
N GLY A 45 4.45 -4.33 7.58
CA GLY A 45 4.78 -4.48 8.98
C GLY A 45 5.48 -5.80 9.33
N PRO A 46 5.55 -6.16 10.61
CA PRO A 46 6.23 -7.37 11.06
C PRO A 46 5.58 -8.64 10.50
N GLY A 47 6.40 -9.67 10.30
CA GLY A 47 5.99 -10.97 9.77
C GLY A 47 6.17 -11.07 8.26
N ASP A 48 5.74 -12.20 7.68
CA ASP A 48 5.90 -12.47 6.27
C ASP A 48 5.03 -11.56 5.38
N PRO A 49 5.49 -11.21 4.18
CA PRO A 49 4.71 -10.41 3.26
C PRO A 49 3.49 -11.19 2.73
N LEU A 50 2.46 -10.46 2.34
CA LEU A 50 1.35 -11.00 1.57
C LEU A 50 1.79 -11.13 0.10
N VAL A 51 1.58 -12.31 -0.49
CA VAL A 51 2.00 -12.60 -1.87
C VAL A 51 0.78 -12.91 -2.73
N GLY A 52 0.67 -12.18 -3.83
CA GLY A 52 -0.40 -12.29 -4.80
C GLY A 52 -1.66 -11.49 -4.45
N ARG A 53 -2.43 -11.15 -5.48
CA ARG A 53 -3.65 -10.34 -5.34
C ARG A 53 -4.67 -10.93 -4.39
N ALA A 54 -4.80 -12.26 -4.36
CA ALA A 54 -5.78 -12.94 -3.51
C ALA A 54 -5.48 -12.71 -2.02
N ALA A 55 -4.22 -12.84 -1.60
CA ALA A 55 -3.80 -12.59 -0.22
C ALA A 55 -3.96 -11.10 0.16
N ILE A 56 -3.63 -10.19 -0.76
CA ILE A 56 -3.81 -8.74 -0.56
C ILE A 56 -5.30 -8.40 -0.42
N GLU A 57 -6.18 -8.95 -1.25
CA GLU A 57 -7.63 -8.73 -1.14
C GLU A 57 -8.19 -9.31 0.16
N ALA A 58 -7.76 -10.51 0.55
CA ALA A 58 -8.17 -11.12 1.82
C ALA A 58 -7.79 -10.24 3.02
N PHE A 59 -6.60 -9.62 3.00
CA PHE A 59 -6.18 -8.67 4.03
C PHE A 59 -7.11 -7.45 4.11
N TYR A 60 -7.47 -6.84 2.98
CA TYR A 60 -8.36 -5.69 2.98
C TYR A 60 -9.80 -6.07 3.33
N ALA A 61 -10.28 -7.26 2.94
CA ALA A 61 -11.57 -7.80 3.36
C ALA A 61 -11.63 -7.98 4.88
N TRP A 62 -10.63 -8.66 5.46
CA TRP A 62 -10.49 -8.81 6.91
C TRP A 62 -10.43 -7.45 7.62
N ARG A 63 -9.71 -6.48 7.06
CA ARG A 63 -9.63 -5.13 7.64
C ARG A 63 -10.99 -4.42 7.67
N ARG A 64 -11.83 -4.59 6.64
CA ARG A 64 -13.20 -4.06 6.59
C ARG A 64 -14.11 -4.70 7.64
N GLU A 65 -13.96 -6.00 7.88
CA GLU A 65 -14.76 -6.75 8.85
C GLU A 65 -14.48 -6.39 10.31
N ARG A 66 -13.36 -5.77 10.60
CA ARG A 66 -13.00 -5.33 11.97
C ARG A 66 -13.86 -4.18 12.51
N GLY A 67 -14.71 -3.61 11.70
CA GLY A 67 -15.55 -2.47 12.07
C GLY A 67 -15.01 -1.12 11.58
N THR A 68 -15.62 -0.06 12.08
CA THR A 68 -15.30 1.31 11.65
C THR A 68 -13.92 1.72 12.11
N ARG A 69 -13.12 2.20 11.17
CA ARG A 69 -11.81 2.79 11.42
C ARG A 69 -11.66 4.07 10.63
N THR A 70 -11.22 5.11 11.27
CA THR A 70 -10.83 6.36 10.61
C THR A 70 -9.34 6.33 10.37
N SER A 71 -8.91 6.49 9.12
CA SER A 71 -7.50 6.61 8.77
C SER A 71 -7.27 7.73 7.76
N ARG A 72 -6.07 8.31 7.81
CA ARG A 72 -5.56 9.23 6.79
C ARG A 72 -4.09 8.94 6.57
N HIS A 73 -3.78 8.53 5.35
CA HIS A 73 -2.42 8.31 4.88
C HIS A 73 -1.98 9.53 4.07
N ILE A 74 -1.06 10.30 4.62
CA ILE A 74 -0.50 11.48 3.96
C ILE A 74 0.79 11.05 3.26
N VAL A 75 0.85 11.22 1.94
CA VAL A 75 2.01 10.86 1.11
C VAL A 75 2.73 12.13 0.67
N THR A 76 4.02 12.18 0.94
CA THR A 76 4.88 13.33 0.59
C THR A 76 6.28 12.88 0.17
N ASN A 77 7.12 13.83 -0.30
CA ASN A 77 8.51 13.59 -0.72
C ASN A 77 8.64 12.47 -1.75
N PHE A 78 7.73 12.42 -2.72
CA PHE A 78 7.70 11.39 -3.74
C PHE A 78 8.89 11.49 -4.68
N HIS A 79 9.60 10.38 -4.86
CA HIS A 79 10.72 10.22 -5.78
C HIS A 79 10.52 8.97 -6.63
N ALA A 80 10.90 9.04 -7.92
CA ALA A 80 10.89 7.91 -8.83
C ALA A 80 12.20 7.77 -9.59
N ALA A 81 12.80 6.59 -9.54
CA ALA A 81 13.94 6.17 -10.33
C ALA A 81 13.48 5.14 -11.36
N PHE A 82 13.85 5.33 -12.63
CA PHE A 82 13.42 4.46 -13.74
C PHE A 82 14.54 3.52 -14.17
N ASP A 83 14.18 2.26 -14.40
CA ASP A 83 14.99 1.29 -15.10
C ASP A 83 14.29 0.96 -16.43
N GLY A 84 14.68 1.69 -17.48
CA GLY A 84 14.01 1.66 -18.78
C GLY A 84 12.64 2.35 -18.77
N ALA A 85 11.77 1.95 -19.72
CA ALA A 85 10.46 2.57 -19.93
C ALA A 85 9.32 1.93 -19.12
N ARG A 86 9.58 0.77 -18.51
CA ARG A 86 8.51 -0.09 -17.94
C ARG A 86 8.78 -0.54 -16.50
N LYS A 87 9.90 -0.12 -15.90
CA LYS A 87 10.21 -0.40 -14.51
C LYS A 87 10.57 0.89 -13.79
N ALA A 88 10.10 1.03 -12.59
CA ALA A 88 10.43 2.15 -11.73
C ALA A 88 10.52 1.67 -10.28
N ARG A 89 11.45 2.26 -9.54
CA ARG A 89 11.45 2.20 -8.08
C ARG A 89 10.99 3.55 -7.56
N THR A 90 9.96 3.54 -6.71
CA THR A 90 9.47 4.77 -6.08
C THR A 90 9.72 4.73 -4.58
N THR A 91 9.96 5.91 -4.03
CA THR A 91 10.03 6.12 -2.59
C THR A 91 9.20 7.34 -2.21
N CYS A 92 8.52 7.29 -1.09
CA CYS A 92 7.84 8.44 -0.53
C CYS A 92 7.73 8.28 0.99
N VAL A 93 7.55 9.40 1.69
CA VAL A 93 7.22 9.37 3.11
C VAL A 93 5.71 9.24 3.26
N MET A 94 5.28 8.31 4.09
CA MET A 94 3.90 8.14 4.49
C MET A 94 3.76 8.48 5.96
N ILE A 95 2.77 9.33 6.28
CA ILE A 95 2.37 9.67 7.65
C ILE A 95 0.97 9.13 7.86
N LEU A 96 0.78 8.28 8.86
CA LEU A 96 -0.49 7.65 9.17
C LEU A 96 -1.10 8.24 10.44
N TYR A 97 -2.31 8.74 10.31
CA TYR A 97 -3.24 8.95 11.42
C TYR A 97 -4.30 7.86 11.36
N ALA A 98 -4.50 7.12 12.45
CA ALA A 98 -5.47 6.04 12.46
C ALA A 98 -6.03 5.78 13.86
N THR A 99 -7.35 5.67 13.94
CA THR A 99 -8.09 5.40 15.19
C THR A 99 -9.33 4.58 14.88
N ASP A 100 -9.66 3.60 15.72
CA ASP A 100 -10.90 2.86 15.60
C ASP A 100 -12.09 3.71 16.04
N GLY A 101 -13.22 3.59 15.34
CA GLY A 101 -14.44 4.33 15.61
C GLY A 101 -14.76 5.43 14.59
N THR A 102 -15.80 6.19 14.91
CA THR A 102 -16.35 7.24 14.05
C THR A 102 -15.78 8.61 14.42
N PRO A 103 -15.33 9.43 13.46
CA PRO A 103 -14.81 10.77 13.75
C PRO A 103 -15.92 11.73 14.26
N PRO A 104 -15.55 12.86 14.94
CA PRO A 104 -14.16 13.29 15.19
C PRO A 104 -13.51 12.58 16.36
N HIS A 105 -12.18 12.35 16.25
CA HIS A 105 -11.39 11.76 17.32
C HIS A 105 -10.58 12.83 18.07
N SER A 106 -10.30 12.58 19.34
CA SER A 106 -9.32 13.37 20.12
C SER A 106 -7.90 12.87 19.85
N GLY A 107 -6.94 13.77 19.83
CA GLY A 107 -5.52 13.48 19.58
C GLY A 107 -5.12 13.79 18.15
N THR A 108 -3.86 14.18 18.00
CA THR A 108 -3.26 14.61 16.74
C THR A 108 -1.91 13.95 16.48
N GLU A 109 -1.59 12.88 17.22
CA GLU A 109 -0.33 12.16 17.06
C GLU A 109 -0.43 11.20 15.87
N ALA A 110 0.61 11.20 15.04
CA ALA A 110 0.72 10.22 13.97
C ALA A 110 0.91 8.81 14.56
N ALA A 111 0.15 7.85 14.08
CA ALA A 111 0.31 6.44 14.45
C ALA A 111 1.62 5.86 13.90
N MET A 112 2.04 6.32 12.72
CA MET A 112 3.29 5.87 12.09
C MET A 112 3.82 6.94 11.13
N VAL A 113 5.14 7.03 11.04
CA VAL A 113 5.85 7.63 9.89
C VAL A 113 6.71 6.54 9.29
N ALA A 114 6.59 6.32 7.99
CA ALA A 114 7.31 5.27 7.29
C ALA A 114 7.81 5.75 5.92
N ASP A 115 8.92 5.20 5.47
CA ASP A 115 9.23 5.21 4.05
C ASP A 115 8.41 4.12 3.35
N MET A 116 7.76 4.50 2.26
CA MET A 116 7.18 3.58 1.31
C MET A 116 8.19 3.32 0.21
N VAL A 117 8.53 2.07 0.00
CA VAL A 117 9.47 1.66 -1.05
C VAL A 117 8.76 0.69 -1.98
N ASP A 118 8.57 1.12 -3.23
CA ASP A 118 7.78 0.37 -4.20
C ASP A 118 8.63 0.02 -5.44
N ASP A 119 8.57 -1.23 -5.88
CA ASP A 119 8.97 -1.63 -7.20
C ASP A 119 7.74 -1.69 -8.10
N CYS A 120 7.72 -0.87 -9.16
CA CYS A 120 6.60 -0.70 -10.05
C CYS A 120 6.92 -1.22 -11.46
N VAL A 121 5.94 -1.83 -12.10
CA VAL A 121 6.02 -2.26 -13.49
C VAL A 121 4.85 -1.72 -14.31
N LYS A 122 5.13 -1.34 -15.55
CA LYS A 122 4.12 -0.86 -16.50
C LYS A 122 3.65 -2.00 -17.39
N GLY A 123 2.37 -2.31 -17.31
CA GLY A 123 1.73 -3.32 -18.14
C GLY A 123 1.68 -2.96 -19.63
N ASP A 124 1.26 -3.89 -20.49
CA ASP A 124 1.05 -3.63 -21.92
C ASP A 124 -0.13 -2.69 -22.17
N ASP A 125 -1.02 -2.60 -21.20
CA ASP A 125 -2.12 -1.63 -21.12
C ASP A 125 -1.68 -0.21 -20.75
N GLY A 126 -0.37 0.00 -20.53
CA GLY A 126 0.19 1.29 -20.12
C GLY A 126 -0.03 1.66 -18.65
N VAL A 127 -0.59 0.78 -17.84
CA VAL A 127 -0.90 1.03 -16.42
C VAL A 127 0.25 0.58 -15.53
N TRP A 128 0.66 1.45 -14.60
CA TRP A 128 1.63 1.12 -13.56
C TRP A 128 0.97 0.29 -12.46
N ARG A 129 1.66 -0.79 -12.05
CA ARG A 129 1.25 -1.67 -10.94
C ARG A 129 2.42 -1.95 -10.03
N TYR A 130 2.13 -2.19 -8.76
CA TYR A 130 3.13 -2.60 -7.78
C TYR A 130 3.52 -4.07 -8.03
N ALA A 131 4.79 -4.30 -8.28
CA ALA A 131 5.38 -5.64 -8.18
C ALA A 131 5.72 -5.94 -6.72
N ARG A 132 6.16 -4.91 -5.98
CA ARG A 132 6.42 -4.99 -4.56
C ARG A 132 6.12 -3.65 -3.90
N ARG A 133 5.57 -3.69 -2.70
CA ARG A 133 5.35 -2.53 -1.83
C ARG A 133 5.79 -2.87 -0.43
N ASP A 134 6.77 -2.13 0.09
CA ASP A 134 7.29 -2.29 1.44
C ASP A 134 7.02 -1.03 2.27
N PHE A 135 6.59 -1.25 3.51
CA PHE A 135 6.59 -0.22 4.55
C PHE A 135 7.88 -0.37 5.36
N VAL A 136 8.63 0.71 5.48
CA VAL A 136 9.82 0.80 6.31
C VAL A 136 9.52 1.79 7.44
N PRO A 137 9.02 1.34 8.60
CA PRO A 137 8.66 2.21 9.69
C PRO A 137 9.89 2.96 10.23
N LEU A 138 9.76 4.28 10.37
CA LEU A 138 10.77 5.17 10.96
C LEU A 138 10.36 5.62 12.35
N TYR A 139 9.08 5.89 12.55
CA TYR A 139 8.49 6.25 13.84
C TYR A 139 7.17 5.50 14.02
N LEU A 140 6.99 4.94 15.21
CA LEU A 140 5.76 4.27 15.63
C LEU A 140 5.31 4.87 16.95
N SER A 141 4.02 5.21 17.04
CA SER A 141 3.40 5.53 18.31
C SER A 141 2.92 4.25 19.01
N GLU A 142 2.48 4.37 20.25
CA GLU A 142 1.80 3.28 20.97
C GLU A 142 0.38 2.99 20.42
N ALA A 143 -0.07 3.76 19.42
CA ALA A 143 -1.36 3.56 18.78
C ALA A 143 -1.47 2.17 18.13
N VAL A 144 -2.66 1.59 18.19
CA VAL A 144 -2.93 0.26 17.63
C VAL A 144 -2.80 0.29 16.10
N LEU A 145 -1.76 -0.33 15.59
CA LEU A 145 -1.58 -0.55 14.16
C LEU A 145 -2.42 -1.76 13.70
N THR A 146 -2.92 -1.68 12.47
CA THR A 146 -3.55 -2.84 11.83
C THR A 146 -2.46 -3.76 11.29
N ILE A 147 -2.24 -4.89 11.95
CA ILE A 147 -1.29 -5.92 11.55
C ILE A 147 -2.07 -7.09 10.98
N ALA A 148 -1.69 -7.58 9.79
CA ALA A 148 -2.32 -8.76 9.21
C ALA A 148 -2.07 -9.99 10.10
N PRO A 149 -3.10 -10.80 10.40
CA PRO A 149 -2.93 -12.05 11.12
C PRO A 149 -2.10 -13.05 10.30
N ASP A 150 -1.38 -13.93 10.97
CA ASP A 150 -0.51 -14.92 10.32
C ASP A 150 -1.27 -15.82 9.34
N SER A 151 -2.54 -16.15 9.63
CA SER A 151 -3.40 -16.94 8.73
C SER A 151 -3.61 -16.33 7.34
N LEU A 152 -3.42 -15.02 7.18
CA LEU A 152 -3.47 -14.35 5.88
C LEU A 152 -2.11 -14.28 5.18
N ARG A 153 -1.03 -14.60 5.88
CA ARG A 153 0.36 -14.52 5.39
C ARG A 153 0.84 -15.84 4.81
N THR A 154 0.50 -16.93 5.49
CA THR A 154 0.69 -18.27 4.96
C THR A 154 -0.51 -18.59 4.09
N GLY A 155 -0.33 -18.70 2.77
CA GLY A 155 -1.33 -19.33 1.94
C GLY A 155 -1.49 -20.77 2.48
N ASP A 156 -2.53 -21.01 3.26
CA ASP A 156 -2.92 -22.36 3.63
C ASP A 156 -3.12 -23.12 2.31
N GLU A 157 -2.16 -23.97 1.98
CA GLU A 157 -2.42 -25.10 1.12
C GLU A 157 -3.53 -25.90 1.84
N ALA A 158 -4.78 -25.56 1.55
CA ALA A 158 -5.90 -26.47 1.77
C ALA A 158 -5.69 -27.65 0.81
N GLY A 159 -4.67 -28.43 1.12
CA GLY A 159 -4.33 -29.69 0.49
C GLY A 159 -5.07 -30.81 1.20
N GLY A 160 -6.04 -31.31 0.55
CA GLY A 160 -6.60 -32.62 0.46
C GLY A 160 -6.33 -33.67 1.56
N THR A 161 -7.35 -34.24 1.99
CA THR A 161 -7.51 -35.69 2.09
C THR A 161 -8.85 -36.07 1.51
#